data_96bb3227488ec162d66ab0ae78d46231
#
_entry.id   96bb3227488ec162d66ab0ae78d46231
#
_cell.length_a   1.000
_cell.length_b   1.000
_cell.length_c   1.000
_cell.angle_alpha   90.00
_cell.angle_beta   90.00
_cell.angle_gamma   90.00
#
_symmetry.space_group_name_H-M   'P 1'
#
loop_
_entity.id
_entity.type
_entity.pdbx_description
1 polymer ?
#
loop_
_entity_poly.entity_id
_entity_poly.type
_entity_poly.pdbx_seq_one_letter_code
_entity_poly.pdbx_strand_id
1 'polypeptide(L)'
;GRIRGVRGVRGLGDGYKGQGDGLDLAGQTVVPLLCGGNIDVTTLKEVVTHALVDRHQLIELSVRIDDTPGTMGEISTLIGAERANIRTVRHERSRPDLPVGDADLVFEVETNGPAHVDRVLTAVREAGYEVAWTTQER
;
A
#
# COMPACT_ATOMS: atom_id res chain seq x y z
N GLY A 1 15.21 -44.64 7.74
CA GLY A 1 14.81 -43.51 8.55
C GLY A 1 13.30 -43.35 8.49
N ARG A 2 12.65 -43.45 9.64
CA ARG A 2 11.20 -43.35 9.78
C ARG A 2 10.78 -41.89 9.68
N ILE A 3 10.04 -41.52 8.64
CA ILE A 3 9.35 -40.25 8.57
C ILE A 3 8.20 -40.30 9.58
N ARG A 4 8.33 -39.61 10.70
CA ARG A 4 7.23 -39.43 11.67
C ARG A 4 6.28 -38.36 11.14
N GLY A 5 5.07 -38.79 10.87
CA GLY A 5 3.79 -38.10 10.85
C GLY A 5 3.79 -36.64 10.45
N VAL A 6 3.49 -36.34 9.18
CA VAL A 6 2.95 -35.06 8.76
C VAL A 6 1.54 -34.94 9.34
N ARG A 7 1.34 -34.18 10.40
CA ARG A 7 0.00 -33.71 10.79
C ARG A 7 -0.40 -32.66 9.79
N GLY A 8 -1.28 -33.00 8.87
CA GLY A 8 -1.89 -32.03 7.99
C GLY A 8 -2.80 -31.11 8.81
N VAL A 9 -2.46 -29.84 8.90
CA VAL A 9 -3.36 -28.80 9.38
C VAL A 9 -4.29 -28.45 8.23
N ARG A 10 -5.51 -29.00 8.27
CA ARG A 10 -6.60 -28.55 7.37
C ARG A 10 -7.05 -27.19 7.88
N GLY A 11 -7.03 -26.16 7.00
CA GLY A 11 -7.68 -24.90 7.26
C GLY A 11 -6.80 -23.66 7.32
N LEU A 12 -5.65 -23.63 6.67
CA LEU A 12 -4.88 -22.37 6.52
C LEU A 12 -5.56 -21.35 5.58
N GLY A 13 -6.64 -21.73 4.88
CA GLY A 13 -7.42 -20.81 4.05
C GLY A 13 -8.47 -20.01 4.80
N ASP A 14 -8.97 -20.50 5.94
CA ASP A 14 -10.01 -19.83 6.74
C ASP A 14 -9.47 -19.21 8.03
N GLY A 15 -8.18 -19.30 8.29
CA GLY A 15 -7.52 -18.93 9.56
C GLY A 15 -7.40 -17.44 9.83
N TYR A 16 -7.81 -16.57 8.93
CA TYR A 16 -7.69 -15.12 9.14
C TYR A 16 -8.87 -14.52 9.92
N LYS A 17 -9.86 -15.29 10.31
CA LYS A 17 -11.00 -14.82 11.13
C LYS A 17 -11.15 -15.53 12.47
N GLY A 18 -10.16 -16.29 12.91
CA GLY A 18 -10.21 -16.99 14.19
C GLY A 18 -9.30 -16.34 15.21
N GLN A 19 -9.85 -15.78 16.28
CA GLN A 19 -9.22 -15.79 17.59
C GLN A 19 -9.02 -17.26 17.97
N GLY A 20 -7.97 -17.88 17.49
CA GLY A 20 -7.60 -19.25 17.82
C GLY A 20 -6.13 -19.27 18.19
N ASP A 21 -5.82 -20.02 19.24
CA ASP A 21 -4.48 -20.22 19.78
C ASP A 21 -3.43 -20.30 18.70
N GLY A 22 -2.52 -19.34 18.68
CA GLY A 22 -1.39 -19.32 17.75
C GLY A 22 -0.58 -20.60 17.91
N LEU A 23 -0.30 -21.27 16.80
CA LEU A 23 0.61 -22.42 16.80
C LEU A 23 1.98 -21.94 17.26
N ASP A 24 2.46 -22.46 18.39
CA ASP A 24 3.85 -22.23 18.81
C ASP A 24 4.78 -23.00 17.89
N LEU A 25 5.40 -22.28 16.97
CA LEU A 25 6.32 -22.79 15.96
C LEU A 25 7.78 -22.42 16.27
N ALA A 26 8.05 -21.95 17.48
CA ALA A 26 9.38 -21.54 17.88
C ALA A 26 10.39 -22.71 17.74
N GLY A 27 11.46 -22.49 16.99
CA GLY A 27 12.51 -23.48 16.75
C GLY A 27 12.15 -24.60 15.78
N GLN A 28 11.00 -24.56 15.09
CA GLN A 28 10.61 -25.55 14.09
C GLN A 28 10.79 -25.00 12.67
N THR A 29 11.21 -25.89 11.75
CA THR A 29 11.19 -25.57 10.32
C THR A 29 9.78 -25.91 9.79
N VAL A 30 9.04 -24.89 9.38
CA VAL A 30 7.70 -25.03 8.83
C VAL A 30 7.74 -24.87 7.33
N VAL A 31 7.26 -25.86 6.60
CA VAL A 31 7.06 -25.80 5.15
C VAL A 31 5.57 -25.71 4.88
N PRO A 32 5.01 -24.54 4.59
CA PRO A 32 3.61 -24.45 4.18
C PRO A 32 3.44 -25.03 2.78
N LEU A 33 2.61 -26.05 2.66
CA LEU A 33 2.20 -26.59 1.37
C LEU A 33 0.94 -25.84 0.94
N LEU A 34 1.08 -24.91 0.00
CA LEU A 34 -0.06 -24.24 -0.66
C LEU A 34 -0.67 -25.21 -1.69
N CYS A 35 -1.55 -26.09 -1.22
CA CYS A 35 -2.31 -26.99 -2.07
C CYS A 35 -3.72 -26.42 -2.24
N GLY A 36 -4.02 -25.91 -3.42
CA GLY A 36 -5.35 -25.42 -3.76
C GLY A 36 -5.29 -24.67 -5.09
N GLY A 37 -5.67 -25.36 -6.16
CA GLY A 37 -5.58 -24.83 -7.53
C GLY A 37 -6.63 -23.78 -7.91
N ASN A 38 -7.34 -23.16 -6.95
CA ASN A 38 -8.39 -22.19 -7.22
C ASN A 38 -8.37 -21.05 -6.20
N ILE A 39 -7.24 -20.30 -6.13
CA ILE A 39 -7.36 -18.96 -5.61
C ILE A 39 -8.02 -18.12 -6.72
N ASP A 40 -9.16 -17.52 -6.42
CA ASP A 40 -9.78 -16.55 -7.32
C ASP A 40 -8.79 -15.40 -7.56
N VAL A 41 -8.65 -14.97 -8.81
CA VAL A 41 -7.73 -13.90 -9.20
C VAL A 41 -8.02 -12.60 -8.43
N THR A 42 -9.28 -12.35 -8.10
CA THR A 42 -9.70 -11.20 -7.29
C THR A 42 -9.14 -11.30 -5.88
N THR A 43 -9.26 -12.46 -5.23
CA THR A 43 -8.70 -12.72 -3.91
C THR A 43 -7.17 -12.61 -3.92
N LEU A 44 -6.51 -13.14 -4.96
CA LEU A 44 -5.05 -13.00 -5.11
C LEU A 44 -4.63 -11.53 -5.22
N LYS A 45 -5.35 -10.74 -6.02
CA LYS A 45 -5.13 -9.30 -6.14
C LYS A 45 -5.23 -8.60 -4.78
N GLU A 46 -6.26 -8.92 -4.00
CA GLU A 46 -6.45 -8.35 -2.66
C GLU A 46 -5.29 -8.69 -1.72
N VAL A 47 -4.90 -9.97 -1.65
CA VAL A 47 -3.78 -10.42 -0.81
C VAL A 47 -2.47 -9.72 -1.20
N VAL A 48 -2.19 -9.61 -2.50
CA VAL A 48 -1.00 -8.90 -2.98
C VAL A 48 -1.08 -7.40 -2.63
N THR A 49 -2.23 -6.77 -2.82
CA THR A 49 -2.42 -5.34 -2.49
C THR A 49 -2.21 -5.10 -1.00
N HIS A 50 -2.78 -5.92 -0.11
CA HIS A 50 -2.55 -5.81 1.32
C HIS A 50 -1.06 -5.94 1.69
N ALA A 51 -0.36 -6.91 1.09
CA ALA A 51 1.07 -7.09 1.32
C ALA A 51 1.92 -5.88 0.86
N LEU A 52 1.52 -5.18 -0.19
CA LEU A 52 2.17 -3.95 -0.66
C LEU A 52 1.91 -2.78 0.29
N VAL A 53 0.68 -2.65 0.77
CA VAL A 53 0.27 -1.63 1.76
C VAL A 53 1.04 -1.81 3.06
N ASP A 54 1.08 -3.02 3.62
CA ASP A 54 1.80 -3.34 4.87
C ASP A 54 3.30 -3.02 4.79
N ARG A 55 3.88 -3.10 3.59
CA ARG A 55 5.30 -2.80 3.35
C ARG A 55 5.55 -1.34 2.95
N HIS A 56 4.53 -0.49 2.96
CA HIS A 56 4.59 0.89 2.44
C HIS A 56 5.10 0.94 0.99
N GLN A 57 4.79 -0.10 0.20
CA GLN A 57 5.08 -0.18 -1.23
C GLN A 57 3.93 0.33 -2.09
N LEU A 58 2.77 0.53 -1.48
CA LEU A 58 1.62 1.19 -2.05
C LEU A 58 1.08 2.18 -1.01
N ILE A 59 1.09 3.47 -1.36
CA ILE A 59 0.67 4.56 -0.48
C ILE A 59 -0.24 5.52 -1.22
N GLU A 60 -1.01 6.29 -0.46
CA GLU A 60 -1.77 7.42 -0.97
C GLU A 60 -1.14 8.72 -0.46
N LEU A 61 -0.80 9.64 -1.37
CA LEU A 61 -0.32 10.97 -1.09
C LEU A 61 -1.44 11.98 -1.36
N SER A 62 -1.79 12.78 -0.39
CA SER A 62 -2.69 13.92 -0.56
C SER A 62 -1.87 15.21 -0.52
N VAL A 63 -1.91 15.95 -1.61
CA VAL A 63 -1.17 17.21 -1.77
C VAL A 63 -2.16 18.34 -1.94
N ARG A 64 -2.14 19.30 -1.01
CA ARG A 64 -2.94 20.52 -1.12
C ARG A 64 -2.31 21.49 -2.08
N ILE A 65 -3.10 22.04 -2.98
CA ILE A 65 -2.65 22.95 -4.03
C ILE A 65 -3.63 24.11 -4.23
N ASP A 66 -3.10 25.23 -4.71
CA ASP A 66 -3.89 26.19 -5.46
C ASP A 66 -4.28 25.56 -6.80
N ASP A 67 -5.57 25.56 -7.15
CA ASP A 67 -6.06 24.89 -8.37
C ASP A 67 -5.67 25.69 -9.63
N THR A 68 -4.37 25.65 -9.94
CA THR A 68 -3.81 26.34 -11.11
C THR A 68 -3.34 25.36 -12.19
N PRO A 69 -3.41 25.77 -13.48
CA PRO A 69 -2.92 24.92 -14.56
C PRO A 69 -1.44 24.58 -14.44
N GLY A 70 -1.10 23.29 -14.57
CA GLY A 70 0.28 22.82 -14.55
C GLY A 70 0.74 22.20 -13.24
N THR A 71 0.14 22.55 -12.11
CA THR A 71 0.53 22.08 -10.76
C THR A 71 0.54 20.55 -10.64
N MET A 72 -0.46 19.87 -11.22
CA MET A 72 -0.48 18.39 -11.25
C MET A 72 0.76 17.82 -11.98
N GLY A 73 1.16 18.44 -13.10
CA GLY A 73 2.33 18.01 -13.87
C GLY A 73 3.62 18.22 -13.10
N GLU A 74 3.75 19.33 -12.38
CA GLU A 74 4.90 19.64 -11.53
C GLU A 74 5.05 18.59 -10.43
N ILE A 75 4.01 18.35 -9.65
CA ILE A 75 4.02 17.35 -8.56
C ILE A 75 4.31 15.95 -9.11
N SER A 76 3.69 15.58 -10.23
CA SER A 76 3.95 14.28 -10.89
C SER A 76 5.41 14.14 -11.29
N THR A 77 6.05 15.22 -11.73
CA THR A 77 7.47 15.24 -12.09
C THR A 77 8.37 15.05 -10.87
N LEU A 78 8.04 15.68 -9.74
CA LEU A 78 8.76 15.51 -8.47
C LEU A 78 8.70 14.06 -7.99
N ILE A 79 7.50 13.46 -7.99
CA ILE A 79 7.30 12.05 -7.62
C ILE A 79 8.10 11.12 -8.54
N GLY A 80 8.06 11.36 -9.85
CA GLY A 80 8.78 10.57 -10.84
C GLY A 80 10.30 10.72 -10.76
N ALA A 81 10.82 11.88 -10.37
CA ALA A 81 12.25 12.13 -10.17
C ALA A 81 12.82 11.24 -9.04
N GLU A 82 12.02 10.97 -8.02
CA GLU A 82 12.35 10.02 -6.96
C GLU A 82 12.19 8.55 -7.38
N ARG A 83 11.84 8.27 -8.65
CA ARG A 83 11.60 6.93 -9.18
C ARG A 83 10.40 6.20 -8.55
N ALA A 84 9.45 6.93 -8.02
CA ALA A 84 8.18 6.41 -7.61
C ALA A 84 7.21 6.36 -8.79
N ASN A 85 6.41 5.31 -8.88
CA ASN A 85 5.44 5.12 -9.97
C ASN A 85 4.05 5.58 -9.53
N ILE A 86 3.44 6.46 -10.30
CA ILE A 86 2.08 6.93 -10.04
C ILE A 86 1.10 5.97 -10.73
N ARG A 87 0.21 5.34 -9.97
CA ARG A 87 -0.83 4.45 -10.48
C ARG A 87 -2.09 5.20 -10.86
N THR A 88 -2.51 6.11 -9.98
CA THR A 88 -3.76 6.86 -10.12
C THR A 88 -3.56 8.26 -9.58
N VAL A 89 -4.23 9.23 -10.20
CA VAL A 89 -4.36 10.59 -9.67
C VAL A 89 -5.85 10.94 -9.60
N ARG A 90 -6.29 11.43 -8.45
CA ARG A 90 -7.62 12.02 -8.27
C ARG A 90 -7.47 13.50 -7.97
N HIS A 91 -8.31 14.31 -8.56
CA HIS A 91 -8.35 15.75 -8.36
C HIS A 91 -9.66 16.09 -7.61
N GLU A 92 -9.53 16.38 -6.33
CA GLU A 92 -10.67 16.63 -5.44
C GLU A 92 -10.82 18.12 -5.19
N ARG A 93 -11.89 18.72 -5.76
CA ARG A 93 -12.20 20.16 -5.70
C ARG A 93 -13.37 20.49 -4.77
N SER A 94 -14.12 19.48 -4.35
CA SER A 94 -15.44 19.67 -3.73
C SER A 94 -15.52 19.10 -2.32
N ARG A 95 -14.44 19.18 -1.55
CA ARG A 95 -14.48 18.79 -0.15
C ARG A 95 -14.95 19.97 0.72
N PRO A 96 -15.80 19.74 1.74
CA PRO A 96 -16.33 20.80 2.62
C PRO A 96 -15.25 21.53 3.43
N ASP A 97 -14.10 20.93 3.63
CA ASP A 97 -12.96 21.42 4.41
C ASP A 97 -11.90 22.14 3.55
N LEU A 98 -12.12 22.24 2.23
CA LEU A 98 -11.24 22.97 1.32
C LEU A 98 -11.63 24.44 1.22
N PRO A 99 -10.69 25.39 1.33
CA PRO A 99 -10.92 26.79 0.96
C PRO A 99 -11.33 26.93 -0.50
N VAL A 100 -12.04 28.01 -0.80
CA VAL A 100 -12.41 28.32 -2.18
C VAL A 100 -11.16 28.69 -2.99
N GLY A 101 -10.92 27.93 -4.06
CA GLY A 101 -9.74 28.08 -4.92
C GLY A 101 -8.67 27.02 -4.69
N ASP A 102 -8.78 26.24 -3.63
CA ASP A 102 -7.86 25.13 -3.36
C ASP A 102 -8.43 23.80 -3.89
N ALA A 103 -7.54 22.86 -4.10
CA ALA A 103 -7.87 21.48 -4.41
C ALA A 103 -6.89 20.52 -3.71
N ASP A 104 -7.32 19.28 -3.51
CA ASP A 104 -6.43 18.19 -3.12
C ASP A 104 -6.14 17.31 -4.32
N LEU A 105 -4.87 17.10 -4.64
CA LEU A 105 -4.43 16.06 -5.56
C LEU A 105 -4.06 14.82 -4.77
N VAL A 106 -4.80 13.74 -5.02
CA VAL A 106 -4.59 12.47 -4.35
C VAL A 106 -3.94 11.50 -5.31
N PHE A 107 -2.70 11.14 -5.03
CA PHE A 107 -1.87 10.24 -5.82
C PHE A 107 -1.80 8.88 -5.15
N GLU A 108 -2.13 7.81 -5.87
CA GLU A 108 -1.79 6.45 -5.49
C GLU A 108 -0.40 6.12 -6.07
N VAL A 109 0.57 5.86 -5.20
CA VAL A 109 1.99 5.78 -5.58
C VAL A 109 2.60 4.46 -5.14
N GLU A 110 3.33 3.82 -6.07
CA GLU A 110 4.17 2.67 -5.76
C GLU A 110 5.56 3.13 -5.34
N THR A 111 6.03 2.60 -4.22
CA THR A 111 7.33 2.91 -3.65
C THR A 111 8.12 1.61 -3.35
N ASN A 112 9.35 1.75 -2.88
CA ASN A 112 10.20 0.64 -2.46
C ASN A 112 10.28 0.50 -0.92
N GLY A 113 9.26 1.00 -0.21
CA GLY A 113 9.18 0.94 1.24
C GLY A 113 9.46 2.29 1.94
N PRO A 114 9.50 2.30 3.29
CA PRO A 114 9.46 3.53 4.10
C PRO A 114 10.50 4.58 3.74
N ALA A 115 11.76 4.19 3.57
CA ALA A 115 12.83 5.13 3.22
C ALA A 115 12.62 5.79 1.84
N HIS A 116 11.92 5.13 0.92
CA HIS A 116 11.54 5.71 -0.36
C HIS A 116 10.36 6.68 -0.22
N VAL A 117 9.39 6.34 0.61
CA VAL A 117 8.29 7.24 0.97
C VAL A 117 8.84 8.55 1.52
N ASP A 118 9.79 8.49 2.47
CA ASP A 118 10.39 9.68 3.07
C ASP A 118 11.06 10.59 2.03
N ARG A 119 11.76 10.04 1.03
CA ARG A 119 12.36 10.83 -0.06
C ARG A 119 11.31 11.53 -0.91
N VAL A 120 10.25 10.80 -1.31
CA VAL A 120 9.15 11.37 -2.09
C VAL A 120 8.48 12.51 -1.33
N LEU A 121 8.18 12.32 -0.04
CA LEU A 121 7.60 13.35 0.80
C LEU A 121 8.50 14.58 0.93
N THR A 122 9.81 14.36 1.10
CA THR A 122 10.79 15.42 1.20
C THR A 122 10.84 16.25 -0.08
N ALA A 123 10.92 15.60 -1.24
CA ALA A 123 10.95 16.30 -2.54
C ALA A 123 9.71 17.17 -2.77
N VAL A 124 8.52 16.68 -2.41
CA VAL A 124 7.27 17.45 -2.54
C VAL A 124 7.23 18.62 -1.56
N ARG A 125 7.67 18.42 -0.30
CA ARG A 125 7.72 19.49 0.72
C ARG A 125 8.75 20.56 0.40
N GLU A 126 9.92 20.19 -0.09
CA GLU A 126 10.99 21.13 -0.49
C GLU A 126 10.56 22.01 -1.69
N ALA A 127 9.66 21.52 -2.52
CA ALA A 127 9.02 22.31 -3.57
C ALA A 127 7.94 23.26 -3.06
N GLY A 128 7.63 23.25 -1.75
CA GLY A 128 6.69 24.17 -1.10
C GLY A 128 5.26 23.64 -0.98
N TYR A 129 5.01 22.38 -1.28
CA TYR A 129 3.68 21.80 -1.18
C TYR A 129 3.41 21.18 0.20
N GLU A 130 2.20 21.38 0.70
CA GLU A 130 1.70 20.66 1.87
C GLU A 130 1.28 19.26 1.45
N VAL A 131 1.94 18.22 1.99
CA VAL A 131 1.67 16.82 1.67
C VAL A 131 1.43 16.01 2.92
N ALA A 132 0.32 15.27 2.92
CA ALA A 132 0.01 14.18 3.84
C ALA A 132 0.07 12.84 3.10
N TRP A 133 0.27 11.75 3.82
CA TRP A 133 0.21 10.41 3.25
C TRP A 133 -0.46 9.43 4.20
N THR A 134 -1.02 8.40 3.64
CA THR A 134 -1.61 7.29 4.38
C THR A 134 -1.35 5.98 3.65
N THR A 135 -1.32 4.89 4.39
CA THR A 135 -1.54 3.57 3.82
C THR A 135 -3.04 3.38 3.66
N GLN A 136 -3.50 2.95 2.49
CA GLN A 136 -4.93 2.69 2.27
C GLN A 136 -5.44 1.68 3.30
N GLU A 137 -6.05 2.17 4.38
CA GLU A 137 -6.95 1.38 5.20
C GLU A 137 -8.34 1.43 4.53
N ARG A 138 -8.78 0.29 4.02
CA ARG A 138 -10.18 0.08 3.67
C ARG A 138 -10.82 -0.82 4.69
#